data_400c7d592a4acf990bcd91fba1acac88
#
_entry.id   400c7d592a4acf990bcd91fba1acac88
#
_cell.length_a   1.000
_cell.length_b   1.000
_cell.length_c   1.000
_cell.angle_alpha   90.00
_cell.angle_beta   90.00
_cell.angle_gamma   90.00
#
_symmetry.space_group_name_H-M   'P 1'
#
loop_
_entity.id
_entity.type
_entity.pdbx_description
1 polymer ?
#
loop_
_entity_poly.entity_id
_entity_poly.type
_entity_poly.pdbx_seq_one_letter_code
_entity_poly.pdbx_strand_id
1 'polypeptide(L)'
;MITAIVLVETDVARIPEAAQAIADLEGVSEVYSVTGDVDLVAVVRVNEHEELAEVIADQLNKVEGVRATKTYLAFRAYSRHDLEAAFSLGFEGE
;
A
#
# COMPACT_ATOMS: atom_id res chain seq x y z
N MET A 1 7.94 -11.03 1.13
CA MET A 1 7.31 -9.74 1.45
C MET A 1 5.85 -9.75 1.02
N ILE A 2 5.00 -9.23 1.86
CA ILE A 2 3.56 -9.20 1.61
C ILE A 2 3.19 -7.80 1.16
N THR A 3 2.47 -7.70 0.06
CA THR A 3 2.04 -6.41 -0.49
C THR A 3 0.52 -6.31 -0.45
N ALA A 4 0.03 -5.21 0.06
CA ALA A 4 -1.40 -4.91 0.04
C ALA A 4 -1.62 -3.55 -0.64
N ILE A 5 -2.71 -3.46 -1.35
CA ILE A 5 -3.14 -2.22 -1.99
C ILE A 5 -4.40 -1.77 -1.26
N VAL A 6 -4.34 -0.58 -0.67
CA VAL A 6 -5.43 -0.06 0.13
C VAL A 6 -6.05 1.13 -0.58
N LEU A 7 -7.32 1.01 -0.91
CA LEU A 7 -8.09 2.10 -1.48
C LEU A 7 -8.71 2.88 -0.34
N VAL A 8 -8.50 4.19 -0.33
CA VAL A 8 -8.87 5.04 0.79
C VAL A 8 -9.83 6.14 0.34
N GLU A 9 -10.96 6.22 1.03
CA GLU A 9 -11.87 7.35 0.88
C GLU A 9 -11.61 8.31 2.05
N THR A 10 -11.40 9.57 1.72
CA THR A 10 -11.11 10.59 2.71
C THR A 10 -12.14 11.70 2.69
N ASP A 11 -12.15 12.47 3.76
CA ASP A 11 -12.82 13.76 3.75
C ASP A 11 -12.10 14.64 2.72
N VAL A 12 -12.84 15.21 1.77
CA VAL A 12 -12.28 16.01 0.69
C VAL A 12 -11.40 17.15 1.22
N ALA A 13 -11.77 17.72 2.34
CA ALA A 13 -11.02 18.81 2.93
C ALA A 13 -9.70 18.35 3.58
N ARG A 14 -9.49 17.04 3.70
CA ARG A 14 -8.35 16.48 4.42
C ARG A 14 -7.46 15.60 3.54
N ILE A 15 -7.62 15.64 2.23
CA ILE A 15 -6.87 14.75 1.34
C ILE A 15 -5.35 14.87 1.54
N PRO A 16 -4.74 16.06 1.47
CA PRO A 16 -3.29 16.15 1.63
C PRO A 16 -2.81 15.72 3.00
N GLU A 17 -3.53 16.09 4.05
CA GLU A 17 -3.17 15.75 5.41
C GLU A 17 -3.25 14.26 5.67
N ALA A 18 -4.33 13.63 5.20
CA ALA A 18 -4.49 12.19 5.33
C ALA A 18 -3.43 11.44 4.53
N ALA A 19 -3.15 11.90 3.31
CA ALA A 19 -2.13 11.28 2.46
C ALA A 19 -0.76 11.31 3.13
N GLN A 20 -0.39 12.44 3.69
CA GLN A 20 0.90 12.57 4.36
C GLN A 20 0.97 11.72 5.62
N ALA A 21 -0.09 11.71 6.41
CA ALA A 21 -0.14 10.89 7.62
C ALA A 21 -0.02 9.41 7.30
N ILE A 22 -0.68 8.95 6.24
CA ILE A 22 -0.59 7.56 5.80
C ILE A 22 0.82 7.26 5.30
N ALA A 23 1.40 8.14 4.50
CA ALA A 23 2.74 7.96 3.96
C ALA A 23 3.80 7.86 5.06
N ASP A 24 3.57 8.48 6.20
CA ASP A 24 4.49 8.46 7.32
C ASP A 24 4.41 7.17 8.16
N LEU A 25 3.40 6.34 7.94
CA LEU A 25 3.27 5.09 8.67
C LEU A 25 4.35 4.10 8.24
N GLU A 26 4.95 3.43 9.21
CA GLU A 26 5.89 2.37 8.93
C GLU A 26 5.15 1.22 8.26
N GLY A 27 5.70 0.70 7.18
CA GLY A 27 5.06 -0.35 6.38
C GLY A 27 4.35 0.19 5.14
N VAL A 28 4.07 1.48 5.09
CA VAL A 28 3.52 2.10 3.88
C VAL A 28 4.67 2.50 2.98
N SER A 29 4.69 1.95 1.76
CA SER A 29 5.74 2.25 0.79
C SER A 29 5.49 3.55 0.05
N GLU A 30 4.26 3.77 -0.34
CA GLU A 30 3.89 4.94 -1.13
C GLU A 30 2.40 5.17 -1.05
N VAL A 31 1.99 6.40 -1.29
CA VAL A 31 0.59 6.81 -1.32
C VAL A 31 0.39 7.67 -2.57
N TYR A 32 -0.65 7.37 -3.31
CA TYR A 32 -1.02 8.13 -4.50
C TYR A 32 -2.35 8.81 -4.29
N SER A 33 -2.44 10.07 -4.69
CA SER A 33 -3.71 10.74 -4.83
C SER A 33 -4.24 10.40 -6.22
N VAL A 34 -5.47 9.93 -6.31
CA VAL A 34 -6.00 9.39 -7.56
C VAL A 34 -7.35 10.01 -7.90
N THR A 35 -7.75 9.83 -9.15
CA THR A 35 -9.11 10.17 -9.60
C THR A 35 -9.95 8.91 -9.59
N GLY A 36 -11.25 9.06 -9.42
CA GLY A 36 -12.19 7.94 -9.46
C GLY A 36 -12.99 7.83 -8.18
N ASP A 37 -13.36 6.60 -7.83
CA ASP A 37 -14.24 6.32 -6.70
C ASP A 37 -13.58 6.56 -5.35
N VAL A 38 -12.27 6.50 -5.31
CA VAL A 38 -11.51 6.67 -4.07
C VAL A 38 -10.58 7.87 -4.22
N ASP A 39 -10.08 8.34 -3.10
CA ASP A 39 -9.24 9.53 -3.08
C ASP A 39 -7.76 9.21 -3.05
N LEU A 40 -7.38 8.15 -2.36
CA LEU A 40 -5.99 7.75 -2.21
C LEU A 40 -5.84 6.25 -2.45
N VAL A 41 -4.66 5.89 -2.92
CA VAL A 41 -4.23 4.48 -3.00
C VAL A 41 -2.92 4.36 -2.24
N ALA A 42 -2.91 3.53 -1.22
CA ALA A 42 -1.70 3.28 -0.43
C ALA A 42 -1.17 1.89 -0.76
N VAL A 43 0.13 1.78 -0.92
CA VAL A 43 0.80 0.51 -1.10
C VAL A 43 1.52 0.17 0.18
N VAL A 44 1.15 -0.95 0.78
CA VAL A 44 1.70 -1.41 2.05
C VAL A 44 2.54 -2.65 1.79
N ARG A 45 3.78 -2.65 2.28
CA ARG A 45 4.69 -3.79 2.14
C ARG A 45 5.25 -4.13 3.51
N VAL A 46 4.99 -5.35 3.94
CA VAL A 46 5.42 -5.86 5.23
C VAL A 46 5.93 -7.28 5.09
N ASN A 47 6.57 -7.79 6.13
CA ASN A 47 7.13 -9.14 6.10
C ASN A 47 6.14 -10.20 6.57
N GLU A 48 5.26 -9.86 7.48
CA GLU A 48 4.33 -10.82 8.08
C GLU A 48 2.90 -10.30 8.06
N HIS A 49 1.94 -11.21 8.05
CA HIS A 49 0.51 -10.85 8.04
C HIS A 49 0.09 -10.05 9.27
N GLU A 50 0.68 -10.32 10.42
CA GLU A 50 0.37 -9.57 11.63
C GLU A 50 0.74 -8.09 11.49
N GLU A 51 1.86 -7.81 10.86
CA GLU A 51 2.27 -6.44 10.58
C GLU A 51 1.28 -5.73 9.68
N LEU A 52 0.69 -6.47 8.73
CA LEU A 52 -0.31 -5.92 7.84
C LEU A 52 -1.54 -5.45 8.63
N ALA A 53 -2.00 -6.25 9.57
CA ALA A 53 -3.12 -5.89 10.43
C ALA A 53 -2.79 -4.65 11.27
N GLU A 54 -1.58 -4.57 11.80
CA GLU A 54 -1.16 -3.41 12.58
C GLU A 54 -1.14 -2.13 11.73
N VAL A 55 -0.58 -2.19 10.54
CA VAL A 55 -0.50 -1.01 9.68
C VAL A 55 -1.87 -0.56 9.23
N ILE A 56 -2.72 -1.48 8.79
CA ILE A 56 -4.00 -1.13 8.18
C ILE A 56 -5.07 -0.92 9.25
N ALA A 57 -5.32 -1.93 10.07
CA ALA A 57 -6.43 -1.87 11.03
C ALA A 57 -6.14 -0.93 12.19
N ASP A 58 -4.94 -0.99 12.74
CA ASP A 58 -4.62 -0.23 13.95
C ASP A 58 -4.14 1.18 13.66
N GLN A 59 -3.59 1.43 12.49
CA GLN A 59 -3.00 2.73 12.20
C GLN A 59 -3.67 3.45 11.03
N LEU A 60 -3.67 2.86 9.83
CA LEU A 60 -4.18 3.54 8.66
C LEU A 60 -5.66 3.87 8.79
N ASN A 61 -6.47 2.92 9.24
CA ASN A 61 -7.90 3.14 9.40
C ASN A 61 -8.23 4.21 10.44
N LYS A 62 -7.29 4.55 11.30
CA LYS A 62 -7.48 5.55 12.35
C LYS A 62 -6.91 6.91 12.02
N VAL A 63 -6.34 7.08 10.85
CA VAL A 63 -5.83 8.38 10.42
C VAL A 63 -6.99 9.36 10.29
N GLU A 64 -6.80 10.55 10.84
CA GLU A 64 -7.82 11.59 10.77
C GLU A 64 -8.10 11.96 9.33
N GLY A 65 -9.37 11.99 8.97
CA GLY A 65 -9.81 12.27 7.62
C GLY A 65 -10.11 11.02 6.79
N VAL A 66 -9.65 9.85 7.23
CA VAL A 66 -9.98 8.58 6.54
C VAL A 66 -11.40 8.17 6.90
N ARG A 67 -12.23 8.00 5.89
CA ARG A 67 -13.64 7.66 6.07
C ARG A 67 -13.91 6.18 5.85
N ALA A 68 -13.28 5.58 4.87
CA ALA A 68 -13.45 4.17 4.56
C ALA A 68 -12.22 3.66 3.82
N THR A 69 -11.94 2.39 4.00
CA THR A 69 -10.83 1.75 3.30
C THR A 69 -11.27 0.40 2.74
N LYS A 70 -10.63 0.00 1.67
CA LYS A 70 -10.81 -1.31 1.07
C LYS A 70 -9.42 -1.85 0.76
N THR A 71 -9.11 -3.02 1.30
CA THR A 71 -7.77 -3.61 1.18
C THR A 71 -7.80 -4.79 0.24
N TYR A 72 -6.85 -4.80 -0.70
CA TYR A 72 -6.61 -5.93 -1.58
C TYR A 72 -5.24 -6.51 -1.25
N LEU A 73 -5.20 -7.79 -0.97
CA LEU A 73 -3.95 -8.49 -0.75
C LEU A 73 -3.43 -8.97 -2.11
N ALA A 74 -2.23 -8.55 -2.47
CA ALA A 74 -1.64 -8.95 -3.73
C ALA A 74 -1.08 -10.36 -3.63
N PHE A 75 -1.44 -11.24 -4.58
CA PHE A 75 -0.88 -12.56 -4.66
C PHE A 75 0.48 -12.54 -5.33
N ARG A 76 0.57 -11.86 -6.46
CA ARG A 76 1.79 -11.83 -7.28
C ARG A 76 1.92 -10.49 -7.96
N ALA A 77 3.16 -10.08 -8.13
CA ALA A 77 3.47 -8.92 -8.95
C ALA A 77 3.94 -9.41 -10.32
N TYR A 78 3.43 -8.78 -11.35
CA TYR A 78 3.86 -9.04 -12.71
C TYR A 78 4.39 -7.74 -13.28
N SER A 79 5.67 -7.69 -13.55
CA SER A 79 6.26 -6.55 -14.19
C SER A 79 7.43 -7.02 -15.05
N ARG A 80 7.76 -6.22 -16.04
CA ARG A 80 8.89 -6.54 -16.91
C ARG A 80 10.20 -6.51 -16.11
N HIS A 81 10.32 -5.56 -15.21
CA HIS A 81 11.50 -5.44 -14.37
C HIS A 81 11.68 -6.65 -13.46
N ASP A 82 10.62 -7.10 -12.83
CA ASP A 82 10.67 -8.25 -11.93
C ASP A 82 11.01 -9.53 -12.69
N LEU A 83 10.46 -9.69 -13.88
CA LEU A 83 10.75 -10.85 -14.71
C LEU A 83 12.23 -10.88 -15.14
N GLU A 84 12.77 -9.74 -15.53
CA GLU A 84 14.18 -9.62 -15.90
C GLU A 84 15.09 -9.92 -14.73
N ALA A 85 14.76 -9.41 -13.55
CA ALA A 85 15.52 -9.68 -12.34
C ALA A 85 15.50 -11.17 -11.99
N ALA A 86 14.34 -11.80 -12.08
CA ALA A 86 14.20 -13.23 -11.83
C ALA A 86 15.02 -14.06 -12.81
N PHE A 87 15.03 -13.67 -14.08
CA PHE A 87 15.85 -14.33 -15.09
C PHE A 87 17.33 -14.22 -14.79
N SER A 88 17.78 -13.02 -14.45
CA SER A 88 19.18 -12.79 -14.10
C SER A 88 19.61 -13.63 -12.92
N LEU A 89 18.80 -13.70 -11.89
CA LEU A 89 19.08 -14.50 -10.72
C LEU A 89 19.11 -16.00 -11.06
N GLY A 90 18.20 -16.44 -11.92
CA GLY A 90 18.16 -17.83 -12.35
C GLY A 90 19.42 -18.23 -13.10
N PHE A 91 19.91 -17.37 -13.99
CA PHE A 91 21.14 -17.65 -14.73
C PHE A 91 22.36 -17.60 -13.83
N GLU A 92 22.41 -16.65 -12.94
CA GLU A 92 23.54 -16.49 -12.02
C GLU A 92 23.59 -17.55 -10.94
N GLY A 93 22.42 -18.01 -10.52
CA GLY A 93 22.32 -18.99 -9.45
C GLY A 93 22.67 -20.41 -9.89
N GLU A 94 22.77 -20.63 -11.18
CA GLU A 94 23.12 -21.91 -11.73
C GLU A 94 24.62 -21.99 -12.03
#